data_bdd7320b6e86ea76a8e667baab8289c8
#
_entry.id   bdd7320b6e86ea76a8e667baab8289c8
#
_cell.length_a   1.000
_cell.length_b   1.000
_cell.length_c   1.000
_cell.angle_alpha   90.00
_cell.angle_beta   90.00
_cell.angle_gamma   90.00
#
_symmetry.space_group_name_H-M   'P 1'
#
loop_
_entity.id
_entity.type
_entity.pdbx_description
1 polymer ?
#
loop_
_entity_poly.entity_id
_entity_poly.type
_entity_poly.pdbx_seq_one_letter_code
_entity_poly.pdbx_strand_id
1 'polypeptide(L)'
;MRTRWLLPLLASLPVAAHAQQSLPPEINPQTYSRLAPVTPQDLDEAGQKRLAERPNFKATPGPTHVTIFAPPSGELGIPTGEKSPVGPRNFQLAVLIIAREIDQQFEWTMHEPYALRQGLEQNVIDVVKYNKDVKGLSEKDATFITFGRTLYREHHVSNELWNKMLDVWGKQQTIELMAIMGEYFKVG
;
A
#
# COMPACT_ATOMS: atom_id res chain seq x y z
N MET A 1 25.67 -59.04 -43.95
CA MET A 1 25.58 -57.57 -43.68
C MET A 1 24.81 -57.36 -42.39
N ARG A 2 25.48 -56.92 -41.32
CA ARG A 2 24.87 -56.62 -40.01
C ARG A 2 24.86 -55.12 -39.83
N THR A 3 23.68 -54.48 -39.93
CA THR A 3 23.49 -53.07 -39.78
C THR A 3 23.52 -52.73 -38.27
N ARG A 4 24.54 -51.99 -37.82
CA ARG A 4 24.63 -51.45 -36.44
C ARG A 4 23.85 -50.15 -36.38
N TRP A 5 22.80 -50.14 -35.57
CA TRP A 5 22.08 -48.94 -35.21
C TRP A 5 22.87 -48.18 -34.14
N LEU A 6 23.33 -46.98 -34.47
CA LEU A 6 23.87 -46.01 -33.50
C LEU A 6 22.71 -45.26 -32.85
N LEU A 7 22.50 -45.49 -31.56
CA LEU A 7 21.61 -44.69 -30.75
C LEU A 7 22.28 -43.34 -30.45
N PRO A 8 21.62 -42.20 -30.65
CA PRO A 8 22.17 -40.90 -30.25
C PRO A 8 22.18 -40.79 -28.74
N LEU A 9 23.33 -40.45 -28.17
CA LEU A 9 23.52 -40.08 -26.78
C LEU A 9 22.74 -38.74 -26.58
N LEU A 10 21.62 -38.80 -25.88
CA LEU A 10 20.94 -37.59 -25.36
C LEU A 10 21.80 -37.01 -24.25
N ALA A 11 22.55 -35.96 -24.58
CA ALA A 11 23.26 -35.16 -23.59
C ALA A 11 22.19 -34.44 -22.71
N SER A 12 22.08 -34.88 -21.48
CA SER A 12 21.30 -34.18 -20.46
C SER A 12 21.96 -32.83 -20.17
N LEU A 13 21.35 -31.72 -20.65
CA LEU A 13 21.74 -30.40 -20.25
C LEU A 13 21.47 -30.25 -18.74
N PRO A 14 22.45 -29.74 -17.96
CA PRO A 14 22.19 -29.47 -16.57
C PRO A 14 21.08 -28.40 -16.49
N VAL A 15 19.97 -28.73 -15.81
CA VAL A 15 18.97 -27.74 -15.36
C VAL A 15 19.75 -26.81 -14.47
N ALA A 16 19.97 -25.58 -14.94
CA ALA A 16 20.55 -24.53 -14.12
C ALA A 16 19.68 -24.41 -12.88
N ALA A 17 20.21 -24.78 -11.72
CA ALA A 17 19.58 -24.50 -10.43
C ALA A 17 19.42 -22.97 -10.36
N HIS A 18 18.20 -22.49 -10.48
CA HIS A 18 17.91 -21.10 -10.21
C HIS A 18 18.32 -20.87 -8.76
N ALA A 19 19.39 -20.11 -8.57
CA ALA A 19 19.80 -19.67 -7.25
C ALA A 19 18.58 -19.01 -6.64
N GLN A 20 18.09 -19.56 -5.53
CA GLN A 20 16.96 -19.02 -4.79
C GLN A 20 17.41 -17.65 -4.32
N GLN A 21 16.93 -16.62 -5.00
CA GLN A 21 17.25 -15.23 -4.69
C GLN A 21 16.77 -14.99 -3.25
N SER A 22 17.69 -14.69 -2.33
CA SER A 22 17.34 -14.37 -0.96
C SER A 22 16.40 -13.17 -0.96
N LEU A 23 15.34 -13.24 -0.16
CA LEU A 23 14.45 -12.10 0.00
C LEU A 23 15.25 -10.87 0.52
N PRO A 24 14.91 -9.67 0.07
CA PRO A 24 15.45 -8.45 0.68
C PRO A 24 15.26 -8.46 2.20
N PRO A 25 16.21 -7.91 2.97
CA PRO A 25 16.19 -8.01 4.44
C PRO A 25 14.95 -7.40 5.09
N GLU A 26 14.30 -6.44 4.43
CA GLU A 26 13.06 -5.81 4.87
C GLU A 26 11.81 -6.66 4.63
N ILE A 27 11.91 -7.73 3.87
CA ILE A 27 10.74 -8.58 3.56
C ILE A 27 10.65 -9.74 4.54
N ASN A 28 9.53 -9.79 5.26
CA ASN A 28 9.25 -10.89 6.16
C ASN A 28 9.05 -12.20 5.37
N PRO A 29 9.80 -13.28 5.68
CA PRO A 29 9.74 -14.52 4.91
C PRO A 29 8.42 -15.30 5.08
N GLN A 30 7.60 -14.98 6.07
CA GLN A 30 6.30 -15.62 6.28
C GLN A 30 5.18 -14.92 5.52
N THR A 31 5.27 -13.60 5.33
CA THR A 31 4.23 -12.80 4.70
C THR A 31 4.60 -12.36 3.28
N TYR A 32 5.86 -12.48 2.89
CA TYR A 32 6.41 -11.93 1.63
C TYR A 32 6.11 -10.44 1.46
N SER A 33 6.01 -9.72 2.57
CA SER A 33 5.75 -8.28 2.63
C SER A 33 6.58 -7.63 3.74
N ARG A 34 6.56 -6.30 3.83
CA ARG A 34 7.17 -5.56 4.96
C ARG A 34 6.39 -5.70 6.27
N LEU A 35 5.15 -6.20 6.21
CA LEU A 35 4.35 -6.43 7.40
C LEU A 35 4.69 -7.80 8.00
N ALA A 36 4.91 -7.82 9.31
CA ALA A 36 4.93 -9.05 10.08
C ALA A 36 3.55 -9.72 10.04
N PRO A 37 3.43 -11.02 10.37
CA PRO A 37 2.15 -11.70 10.50
C PRO A 37 1.17 -10.90 11.36
N VAL A 38 -0.05 -10.74 10.85
CA VAL A 38 -1.10 -9.97 11.52
C VAL A 38 -1.60 -10.73 12.76
N THR A 39 -1.73 -10.01 13.87
CA THR A 39 -2.32 -10.49 15.10
C THR A 39 -3.66 -9.81 15.37
N PRO A 40 -4.55 -10.38 16.22
CA PRO A 40 -5.81 -9.71 16.57
C PRO A 40 -5.61 -8.30 17.15
N GLN A 41 -4.50 -8.06 17.85
CA GLN A 41 -4.18 -6.77 18.46
C GLN A 41 -3.82 -5.68 17.44
N ASP A 42 -3.48 -6.07 16.22
CA ASP A 42 -3.21 -5.13 15.12
C ASP A 42 -4.49 -4.61 14.44
N LEU A 43 -5.67 -5.16 14.80
CA LEU A 43 -6.92 -4.99 14.08
C LEU A 43 -8.02 -4.36 14.97
N ASP A 44 -8.92 -3.62 14.33
CA ASP A 44 -10.20 -3.24 14.92
C ASP A 44 -11.14 -4.46 15.06
N GLU A 45 -12.30 -4.27 15.69
CA GLU A 45 -13.29 -5.33 15.91
C GLU A 45 -13.72 -6.02 14.60
N ALA A 46 -13.95 -5.24 13.55
CA ALA A 46 -14.33 -5.76 12.24
C ALA A 46 -13.21 -6.57 11.61
N GLY A 47 -11.96 -6.11 11.73
CA GLY A 47 -10.77 -6.83 11.28
C GLY A 47 -10.54 -8.13 12.04
N GLN A 48 -10.76 -8.13 13.35
CA GLN A 48 -10.69 -9.35 14.18
C GLN A 48 -11.72 -10.39 13.75
N LYS A 49 -12.94 -9.96 13.45
CA LYS A 49 -13.98 -10.85 12.91
C LYS A 49 -13.55 -11.44 11.57
N ARG A 50 -13.05 -10.61 10.63
CA ARG A 50 -12.54 -11.08 9.33
C ARG A 50 -11.39 -12.08 9.48
N LEU A 51 -10.50 -11.84 10.45
CA LEU A 51 -9.38 -12.75 10.75
C LEU A 51 -9.88 -14.09 11.26
N ALA A 52 -10.88 -14.10 12.15
CA ALA A 52 -11.50 -15.31 12.68
C ALA A 52 -12.21 -16.15 11.61
N GLU A 53 -12.81 -15.50 10.62
CA GLU A 53 -13.46 -16.15 9.47
C GLU A 53 -12.46 -16.74 8.45
N ARG A 54 -11.17 -16.44 8.60
CA ARG A 54 -10.10 -16.90 7.70
C ARG A 54 -9.00 -17.65 8.47
N PRO A 55 -9.26 -18.85 8.97
CA PRO A 55 -8.32 -19.58 9.83
C PRO A 55 -6.95 -19.84 9.18
N ASN A 56 -6.90 -19.93 7.87
CA ASN A 56 -5.67 -20.16 7.09
C ASN A 56 -4.97 -18.86 6.66
N PHE A 57 -5.47 -17.70 7.08
CA PHE A 57 -4.93 -16.41 6.63
C PHE A 57 -3.44 -16.25 6.98
N LYS A 58 -2.99 -16.78 8.13
CA LYS A 58 -1.58 -16.74 8.56
C LYS A 58 -0.62 -17.44 7.59
N ALA A 59 -1.13 -18.37 6.80
CA ALA A 59 -0.37 -19.13 5.81
C ALA A 59 -0.43 -18.52 4.40
N THR A 60 -1.21 -17.45 4.22
CA THR A 60 -1.38 -16.81 2.92
C THR A 60 -0.33 -15.71 2.75
N PRO A 61 0.65 -15.88 1.87
CA PRO A 61 1.70 -14.87 1.62
C PRO A 61 1.17 -13.69 0.81
N GLY A 62 1.88 -12.56 0.89
CA GLY A 62 1.77 -11.45 -0.03
C GLY A 62 0.57 -10.52 0.14
N PRO A 63 0.03 -9.99 -0.95
CA PRO A 63 -0.96 -8.90 -0.97
C PRO A 63 -2.26 -9.18 -0.20
N THR A 64 -2.59 -10.43 0.03
CA THR A 64 -3.81 -10.81 0.77
C THR A 64 -3.84 -10.33 2.22
N HIS A 65 -2.70 -10.00 2.81
CA HIS A 65 -2.64 -9.39 4.14
C HIS A 65 -3.30 -8.01 4.17
N VAL A 66 -3.23 -7.26 3.08
CA VAL A 66 -3.86 -5.94 2.96
C VAL A 66 -5.37 -6.01 3.15
N THR A 67 -6.02 -7.06 2.64
CA THR A 67 -7.49 -7.21 2.71
C THR A 67 -8.04 -7.46 4.13
N ILE A 68 -7.20 -7.76 5.09
CA ILE A 68 -7.62 -7.86 6.50
C ILE A 68 -7.80 -6.48 7.12
N PHE A 69 -6.90 -5.55 6.80
CA PHE A 69 -6.96 -4.17 7.31
C PHE A 69 -8.00 -3.34 6.57
N ALA A 70 -7.99 -3.43 5.26
CA ALA A 70 -8.88 -2.69 4.37
C ALA A 70 -9.75 -3.67 3.56
N PRO A 71 -10.91 -4.08 4.10
CA PRO A 71 -11.79 -5.00 3.40
C PRO A 71 -12.39 -4.32 2.18
N PRO A 72 -12.70 -5.09 1.14
CA PRO A 72 -13.50 -4.60 0.04
C PRO A 72 -14.83 -4.08 0.59
N SER A 73 -15.13 -2.81 0.36
CA SER A 73 -16.40 -2.19 0.70
C SER A 73 -16.93 -1.42 -0.50
N GLY A 74 -18.21 -1.63 -0.83
CA GLY A 74 -18.82 -1.04 -2.02
C GLY A 74 -18.22 -1.55 -3.33
N GLU A 75 -18.57 -0.92 -4.44
CA GLU A 75 -18.07 -1.27 -5.78
C GLU A 75 -16.55 -1.10 -5.94
N LEU A 76 -15.95 -0.19 -5.19
CA LEU A 76 -14.52 0.12 -5.22
C LEU A 76 -13.73 -0.53 -4.08
N GLY A 77 -14.40 -1.22 -3.15
CA GLY A 77 -13.73 -1.95 -2.08
C GLY A 77 -13.17 -1.09 -0.93
N ILE A 78 -13.34 0.22 -0.95
CA ILE A 78 -12.84 1.14 0.07
C ILE A 78 -14.01 1.89 0.72
N PRO A 79 -14.08 1.97 2.06
CA PRO A 79 -15.00 2.88 2.72
C PRO A 79 -14.70 4.33 2.32
N THR A 80 -15.67 5.00 1.71
CA THR A 80 -15.50 6.37 1.23
C THR A 80 -16.08 7.39 2.22
N GLY A 81 -15.52 8.60 2.22
CA GLY A 81 -16.03 9.73 2.97
C GLY A 81 -16.07 9.51 4.48
N GLU A 82 -17.22 9.77 5.10
CA GLU A 82 -17.39 9.67 6.56
C GLU A 82 -17.21 8.26 7.13
N LYS A 83 -17.36 7.24 6.29
CA LYS A 83 -17.20 5.82 6.69
C LYS A 83 -15.76 5.34 6.61
N SER A 84 -14.84 6.16 6.12
CA SER A 84 -13.43 5.79 6.08
C SER A 84 -12.85 5.70 7.49
N PRO A 85 -12.22 4.57 7.86
CA PRO A 85 -11.57 4.40 9.16
C PRO A 85 -10.47 5.42 9.46
N VAL A 86 -9.88 6.02 8.43
CA VAL A 86 -8.90 7.10 8.60
C VAL A 86 -9.57 8.47 8.85
N GLY A 87 -10.90 8.52 8.75
CA GLY A 87 -11.69 9.75 8.88
C GLY A 87 -11.71 10.60 7.61
N PRO A 88 -12.77 11.43 7.47
CA PRO A 88 -13.04 12.16 6.22
C PRO A 88 -11.94 13.14 5.83
N ARG A 89 -11.32 13.82 6.81
CA ARG A 89 -10.18 14.74 6.56
C ARG A 89 -9.00 14.03 5.91
N ASN A 90 -8.59 12.90 6.49
CA ASN A 90 -7.40 12.18 6.03
C ASN A 90 -7.67 11.39 4.74
N PHE A 91 -8.91 10.95 4.54
CA PHE A 91 -9.36 10.43 3.26
C PHE A 91 -9.13 11.46 2.15
N GLN A 92 -9.56 12.71 2.35
CA GLN A 92 -9.37 13.76 1.36
C GLN A 92 -7.88 14.08 1.14
N LEU A 93 -7.08 14.07 2.19
CA LEU A 93 -5.62 14.25 2.05
C LEU A 93 -5.01 13.15 1.18
N ALA A 94 -5.41 11.89 1.36
CA ALA A 94 -4.93 10.78 0.53
C ALA A 94 -5.28 10.97 -0.95
N VAL A 95 -6.53 11.37 -1.23
CA VAL A 95 -6.98 11.63 -2.60
C VAL A 95 -6.20 12.79 -3.24
N LEU A 96 -6.02 13.90 -2.50
CA LEU A 96 -5.27 15.05 -3.03
C LEU A 96 -3.80 14.72 -3.28
N ILE A 97 -3.17 13.92 -2.43
CA ILE A 97 -1.78 13.48 -2.64
C ILE A 97 -1.67 12.70 -3.96
N ILE A 98 -2.48 11.66 -4.14
CA ILE A 98 -2.40 10.85 -5.36
C ILE A 98 -2.79 11.64 -6.60
N ALA A 99 -3.85 12.44 -6.53
CA ALA A 99 -4.28 13.29 -7.64
C ALA A 99 -3.16 14.24 -8.09
N ARG A 100 -2.36 14.76 -7.15
CA ARG A 100 -1.23 15.62 -7.47
C ARG A 100 -0.04 14.86 -8.05
N GLU A 101 0.24 13.67 -7.53
CA GLU A 101 1.41 12.88 -7.97
C GLU A 101 1.24 12.25 -9.36
N ILE A 102 0.00 12.06 -9.82
CA ILE A 102 -0.31 11.55 -11.18
C ILE A 102 -0.91 12.62 -12.11
N ASP A 103 -0.88 13.91 -11.70
CA ASP A 103 -1.44 15.05 -12.45
C ASP A 103 -2.93 14.90 -12.82
N GLN A 104 -3.72 14.24 -11.95
CA GLN A 104 -5.14 13.99 -12.15
C GLN A 104 -5.98 15.23 -11.80
N GLN A 105 -6.30 16.02 -12.84
CA GLN A 105 -7.02 17.30 -12.70
C GLN A 105 -8.48 17.13 -12.25
N PHE A 106 -9.15 16.08 -12.71
CA PHE A 106 -10.54 15.82 -12.34
C PHE A 106 -10.67 15.56 -10.84
N GLU A 107 -9.91 14.60 -10.30
CA GLU A 107 -9.96 14.26 -8.88
C GLU A 107 -9.51 15.44 -8.00
N TRP A 108 -8.48 16.18 -8.44
CA TRP A 108 -8.07 17.39 -7.73
C TRP A 108 -9.24 18.39 -7.62
N THR A 109 -9.86 18.73 -8.75
CA THR A 109 -10.94 19.74 -8.82
C THR A 109 -12.16 19.33 -8.01
N MET A 110 -12.48 18.03 -8.04
CA MET A 110 -13.62 17.51 -7.26
C MET A 110 -13.34 17.50 -5.76
N HIS A 111 -12.13 17.07 -5.35
CA HIS A 111 -11.82 16.79 -3.95
C HIS A 111 -11.29 17.99 -3.16
N GLU A 112 -10.66 18.99 -3.77
CA GLU A 112 -10.15 20.17 -3.05
C GLU A 112 -11.27 20.91 -2.26
N PRO A 113 -12.46 21.20 -2.82
CA PRO A 113 -13.56 21.80 -2.06
C PRO A 113 -14.11 20.89 -0.94
N TYR A 114 -14.09 19.55 -1.16
CA TYR A 114 -14.50 18.61 -0.12
C TYR A 114 -13.48 18.56 1.01
N ALA A 115 -12.20 18.58 0.70
CA ALA A 115 -11.13 18.58 1.68
C ALA A 115 -11.27 19.75 2.68
N LEU A 116 -11.52 20.95 2.16
CA LEU A 116 -11.78 22.14 3.01
C LEU A 116 -13.00 21.93 3.92
N ARG A 117 -14.12 21.43 3.36
CA ARG A 117 -15.33 21.16 4.16
C ARG A 117 -15.14 20.07 5.22
N GLN A 118 -14.24 19.13 4.97
CA GLN A 118 -13.90 18.06 5.92
C GLN A 118 -12.78 18.45 6.90
N GLY A 119 -12.41 19.72 6.92
CA GLY A 119 -11.47 20.28 7.90
C GLY A 119 -9.98 20.07 7.54
N LEU A 120 -9.67 19.76 6.28
CA LEU A 120 -8.29 19.80 5.84
C LEU A 120 -7.85 21.25 5.67
N GLU A 121 -6.81 21.63 6.37
CA GLU A 121 -6.33 23.00 6.45
C GLU A 121 -5.74 23.48 5.11
N GLN A 122 -5.99 24.74 4.76
CA GLN A 122 -5.54 25.32 3.50
C GLN A 122 -4.01 25.22 3.31
N ASN A 123 -3.24 25.40 4.38
CA ASN A 123 -1.79 25.28 4.32
C ASN A 123 -1.33 23.85 3.97
N VAL A 124 -2.05 22.82 4.42
CA VAL A 124 -1.76 21.42 4.04
C VAL A 124 -2.09 21.19 2.58
N ILE A 125 -3.26 21.67 2.12
CA ILE A 125 -3.64 21.61 0.70
C ILE A 125 -2.61 22.33 -0.16
N ASP A 126 -2.16 23.50 0.23
CA ASP A 126 -1.15 24.28 -0.48
C ASP A 126 0.20 23.58 -0.59
N VAL A 127 0.60 22.86 0.47
CA VAL A 127 1.83 22.06 0.46
C VAL A 127 1.73 20.95 -0.61
N VAL A 128 0.60 20.26 -0.68
CA VAL A 128 0.38 19.23 -1.72
C VAL A 128 0.29 19.88 -3.10
N LYS A 129 -0.56 20.90 -3.27
CA LYS A 129 -0.86 21.56 -4.55
C LYS A 129 0.37 22.12 -5.25
N TYR A 130 1.21 22.79 -4.48
CA TYR A 130 2.36 23.53 -5.01
C TYR A 130 3.71 22.84 -4.74
N ASN A 131 3.68 21.57 -4.32
CA ASN A 131 4.89 20.81 -4.00
C ASN A 131 5.82 21.53 -2.99
N LYS A 132 5.25 22.25 -2.02
CA LYS A 132 6.02 22.94 -1.00
C LYS A 132 6.67 21.95 -0.03
N ASP A 133 7.66 22.44 0.73
CA ASP A 133 8.23 21.72 1.86
C ASP A 133 7.16 21.43 2.92
N VAL A 134 7.23 20.26 3.55
CA VAL A 134 6.29 19.81 4.59
C VAL A 134 6.58 20.44 5.96
N LYS A 135 7.63 21.26 6.06
CA LYS A 135 8.02 21.94 7.29
C LYS A 135 6.88 22.79 7.83
N GLY A 136 6.61 22.63 9.13
CA GLY A 136 5.55 23.37 9.82
C GLY A 136 4.17 22.69 9.77
N LEU A 137 4.02 21.58 9.08
CA LEU A 137 2.85 20.73 9.18
C LEU A 137 2.88 19.85 10.45
N SER A 138 1.75 19.25 10.77
CA SER A 138 1.70 18.19 11.77
C SER A 138 2.61 17.02 11.36
N GLU A 139 3.12 16.26 12.33
CA GLU A 139 3.94 15.09 12.02
C GLU A 139 3.18 14.06 11.17
N LYS A 140 1.89 13.89 11.42
CA LYS A 140 1.02 13.00 10.62
C LYS A 140 0.96 13.44 9.15
N ASP A 141 0.62 14.69 8.90
CA ASP A 141 0.49 15.22 7.53
C ASP A 141 1.84 15.21 6.81
N ALA A 142 2.90 15.68 7.48
CA ALA A 142 4.24 15.71 6.92
C ALA A 142 4.73 14.32 6.52
N THR A 143 4.54 13.33 7.40
CA THR A 143 4.95 11.94 7.13
C THR A 143 4.16 11.35 5.97
N PHE A 144 2.84 11.55 5.94
CA PHE A 144 2.01 10.97 4.88
C PHE A 144 2.24 11.63 3.51
N ILE A 145 2.38 12.95 3.45
CA ILE A 145 2.71 13.66 2.20
C ILE A 145 4.08 13.20 1.68
N THR A 146 5.08 13.10 2.57
CA THR A 146 6.41 12.59 2.19
C THR A 146 6.34 11.16 1.68
N PHE A 147 5.59 10.31 2.37
CA PHE A 147 5.38 8.92 1.95
C PHE A 147 4.77 8.82 0.55
N GLY A 148 3.67 9.55 0.29
CA GLY A 148 3.01 9.54 -1.01
C GLY A 148 3.92 10.04 -2.13
N ARG A 149 4.63 11.16 -1.91
CA ARG A 149 5.60 11.69 -2.86
C ARG A 149 6.70 10.69 -3.19
N THR A 150 7.31 10.09 -2.16
CA THR A 150 8.39 9.10 -2.34
C THR A 150 7.88 7.87 -3.09
N LEU A 151 6.71 7.36 -2.71
CA LEU A 151 6.13 6.16 -3.33
C LEU A 151 5.91 6.35 -4.84
N TYR A 152 5.32 7.48 -5.24
CA TYR A 152 4.93 7.70 -6.65
C TYR A 152 6.03 8.33 -7.52
N ARG A 153 6.99 9.02 -6.93
CA ARG A 153 8.10 9.62 -7.69
C ARG A 153 9.33 8.73 -7.76
N GLU A 154 9.66 8.06 -6.66
CA GLU A 154 10.87 7.26 -6.55
C GLU A 154 10.59 5.77 -6.73
N HIS A 155 9.32 5.36 -6.69
CA HIS A 155 8.87 3.95 -6.76
C HIS A 155 9.52 3.06 -5.70
N HIS A 156 10.02 3.67 -4.65
CA HIS A 156 10.69 3.02 -3.53
C HIS A 156 10.46 3.81 -2.24
N VAL A 157 10.16 3.11 -1.16
CA VAL A 157 10.01 3.69 0.18
C VAL A 157 11.07 3.06 1.08
N SER A 158 11.93 3.88 1.68
CA SER A 158 12.94 3.40 2.62
C SER A 158 12.32 2.75 3.84
N ASN A 159 13.06 1.87 4.51
CA ASN A 159 12.61 1.25 5.76
C ASN A 159 12.37 2.29 6.87
N GLU A 160 13.17 3.36 6.89
CA GLU A 160 13.00 4.45 7.85
C GLU A 160 11.64 5.15 7.66
N LEU A 161 11.30 5.54 6.43
CA LEU A 161 10.03 6.20 6.13
C LEU A 161 8.84 5.25 6.34
N TRP A 162 9.00 3.97 5.98
CA TRP A 162 8.00 2.94 6.24
C TRP A 162 7.73 2.77 7.73
N ASN A 163 8.77 2.62 8.54
CA ASN A 163 8.62 2.49 9.99
C ASN A 163 8.00 3.75 10.60
N LYS A 164 8.40 4.93 10.14
CA LYS A 164 7.80 6.19 10.56
C LYS A 164 6.29 6.26 10.25
N MET A 165 5.84 5.77 9.08
CA MET A 165 4.41 5.65 8.79
C MET A 165 3.70 4.74 9.78
N LEU A 166 4.29 3.59 10.12
CA LEU A 166 3.70 2.67 11.09
C LEU A 166 3.64 3.27 12.50
N ASP A 167 4.66 4.01 12.91
CA ASP A 167 4.72 4.64 14.24
C ASP A 167 3.69 5.78 14.39
N VAL A 168 3.53 6.58 13.35
CA VAL A 168 2.69 7.79 13.38
C VAL A 168 1.21 7.48 13.09
N TRP A 169 0.94 6.53 12.18
CA TRP A 169 -0.41 6.20 11.73
C TRP A 169 -0.92 4.85 12.24
N GLY A 170 -0.03 3.96 12.67
CA GLY A 170 -0.36 2.57 12.98
C GLY A 170 -0.54 1.73 11.71
N LYS A 171 -0.49 0.40 11.87
CA LYS A 171 -0.56 -0.55 10.75
C LYS A 171 -1.86 -0.41 9.96
N GLN A 172 -3.00 -0.37 10.65
CA GLN A 172 -4.31 -0.34 9.99
C GLN A 172 -4.47 0.91 9.14
N GLN A 173 -4.29 2.11 9.73
CA GLN A 173 -4.46 3.37 9.00
C GLN A 173 -3.45 3.52 7.86
N THR A 174 -2.21 3.07 8.03
CA THR A 174 -1.20 3.07 6.96
C THR A 174 -1.69 2.26 5.75
N ILE A 175 -2.20 1.05 5.97
CA ILE A 175 -2.71 0.21 4.88
C ILE A 175 -3.96 0.82 4.23
N GLU A 176 -4.86 1.39 5.02
CA GLU A 176 -6.06 2.05 4.50
C GLU A 176 -5.73 3.27 3.65
N LEU A 177 -4.78 4.11 4.09
CA LEU A 177 -4.31 5.26 3.32
C LEU A 177 -3.69 4.81 1.98
N MET A 178 -2.88 3.75 1.98
CA MET A 178 -2.32 3.17 0.75
C MET A 178 -3.43 2.61 -0.16
N ALA A 179 -4.44 1.95 0.40
CA ALA A 179 -5.56 1.41 -0.36
C ALA A 179 -6.38 2.53 -1.02
N ILE A 180 -6.63 3.64 -0.32
CA ILE A 180 -7.28 4.83 -0.89
C ILE A 180 -6.46 5.38 -2.06
N MET A 181 -5.15 5.56 -1.87
CA MET A 181 -4.28 6.06 -2.94
C MET A 181 -4.26 5.13 -4.16
N GLY A 182 -4.22 3.80 -3.94
CA GLY A 182 -4.28 2.81 -5.02
C GLY A 182 -5.61 2.84 -5.78
N GLU A 183 -6.73 3.04 -5.10
CA GLU A 183 -8.04 3.16 -5.74
C GLU A 183 -8.14 4.42 -6.60
N TYR A 184 -7.68 5.56 -6.08
CA TYR A 184 -7.68 6.81 -6.85
C TYR A 184 -6.61 6.84 -7.94
N PHE A 185 -5.57 6.04 -7.85
CA PHE A 185 -4.67 5.78 -8.98
C PHE A 185 -5.38 5.04 -10.11
N LYS A 186 -6.25 4.09 -9.78
CA LYS A 186 -6.98 3.29 -10.77
C LYS A 186 -8.04 4.10 -11.54
N VAL A 187 -8.69 5.05 -10.89
CA VAL A 187 -9.75 5.87 -11.51
C VAL A 187 -9.23 7.18 -12.13
N GLY A 188 -7.97 7.52 -11.92
CA GLY A 188 -7.24 8.64 -12.50
C GLY A 188 -6.42 8.26 -13.72
#